data_988d148012182b518aaed05540a9b2d3
#
_entry.id   988d148012182b518aaed05540a9b2d3
#
_cell.length_a   1.000
_cell.length_b   1.000
_cell.length_c   1.000
_cell.angle_alpha   90.00
_cell.angle_beta   90.00
_cell.angle_gamma   90.00
#
_symmetry.space_group_name_H-M   'P 1'
#
loop_
_entity.id
_entity.type
_entity.pdbx_description
1 polymer ?
#
loop_
_entity_poly.entity_id
_entity_poly.type
_entity_poly.pdbx_seq_one_letter_code
_entity_poly.pdbx_strand_id
1 'polypeptide(L)'
;MKKKILLFEPEELLRNTLLEQISLNKDLDVTGVSSFEDIQNQLNKSTFDLIIMGTDRKAYFLSSIEQFIKEAQIMSVVLFMIEAETSGTSSFEQSTEKHYFIEKPFRIQHLNKKISTTLAKISNSNEVTYKIGPFTFFPLKKVIILNDKTRTDLTDKEVDILKCLISSGEEAVDRDKLLKQVWNYSSDVTTHTLETHIYRLRQKLETDPSIPRLIISKGGSFTIRSI
;
A
#
# COMPACT_ATOMS: atom_id res chain seq x y z
N MET A 1 14.31 -9.25 -7.79
CA MET A 1 13.57 -9.26 -6.50
C MET A 1 12.16 -9.75 -6.80
N LYS A 2 11.65 -10.75 -6.07
CA LYS A 2 10.31 -11.29 -6.28
C LYS A 2 9.26 -10.24 -5.91
N LYS A 3 8.14 -10.20 -6.64
CA LYS A 3 6.99 -9.36 -6.33
C LYS A 3 6.17 -10.00 -5.22
N LYS A 4 5.90 -9.26 -4.15
CA LYS A 4 5.15 -9.74 -2.98
C LYS A 4 3.65 -9.54 -3.17
N ILE A 5 2.90 -10.62 -3.04
CA ILE A 5 1.44 -10.63 -3.15
C ILE A 5 0.82 -11.10 -1.85
N LEU A 6 -0.18 -10.39 -1.34
CA LEU A 6 -1.03 -10.83 -0.25
C LEU A 6 -2.36 -11.32 -0.84
N LEU A 7 -2.70 -12.59 -0.61
CA LEU A 7 -3.96 -13.19 -1.05
C LEU A 7 -4.88 -13.38 0.16
N PHE A 8 -5.98 -12.64 0.20
CA PHE A 8 -7.08 -12.85 1.12
C PHE A 8 -8.19 -13.65 0.45
N GLU A 9 -8.48 -14.82 0.97
CA GLU A 9 -9.60 -15.66 0.59
C GLU A 9 -10.05 -16.46 1.82
N PRO A 10 -11.29 -16.23 2.31
CA PRO A 10 -11.80 -16.95 3.48
C PRO A 10 -11.92 -18.46 3.26
N GLU A 11 -12.34 -18.88 2.06
CA GLU A 11 -12.52 -20.30 1.74
C GLU A 11 -11.16 -21.00 1.62
N GLU A 12 -10.91 -21.98 2.49
CA GLU A 12 -9.63 -22.65 2.61
C GLU A 12 -9.21 -23.38 1.34
N LEU A 13 -10.14 -24.14 0.72
CA LEU A 13 -9.86 -24.93 -0.48
C LEU A 13 -9.46 -24.01 -1.65
N LEU A 14 -10.24 -22.95 -1.86
CA LEU A 14 -9.98 -21.96 -2.91
C LEU A 14 -8.67 -21.23 -2.64
N ARG A 15 -8.45 -20.79 -1.40
CA ARG A 15 -7.20 -20.12 -0.99
C ARG A 15 -5.97 -20.97 -1.29
N ASN A 16 -5.98 -22.25 -0.87
CA ASN A 16 -4.85 -23.15 -1.07
C ASN A 16 -4.62 -23.42 -2.56
N THR A 17 -5.67 -23.64 -3.33
CA THR A 17 -5.58 -23.81 -4.79
C THR A 17 -4.99 -22.57 -5.47
N LEU A 18 -5.45 -21.37 -5.11
CA LEU A 18 -4.93 -20.13 -5.68
C LEU A 18 -3.46 -19.90 -5.28
N LEU A 19 -3.10 -20.16 -4.01
CA LEU A 19 -1.71 -20.07 -3.55
C LEU A 19 -0.79 -20.97 -4.36
N GLU A 20 -1.15 -22.24 -4.53
CA GLU A 20 -0.37 -23.18 -5.31
C GLU A 20 -0.20 -22.69 -6.76
N GLN A 21 -1.29 -22.33 -7.41
CA GLN A 21 -1.28 -21.94 -8.81
C GLN A 21 -0.54 -20.60 -9.08
N ILE A 22 -0.68 -19.62 -8.20
CA ILE A 22 0.03 -18.33 -8.35
C ILE A 22 1.52 -18.51 -8.05
N SER A 23 1.88 -19.37 -7.07
CA SER A 23 3.27 -19.65 -6.68
C SER A 23 4.07 -20.43 -7.74
N LEU A 24 3.41 -21.03 -8.75
CA LEU A 24 4.11 -21.58 -9.91
C LEU A 24 4.93 -20.52 -10.66
N ASN A 25 4.55 -19.27 -10.56
CA ASN A 25 5.37 -18.17 -11.08
C ASN A 25 6.49 -17.83 -10.09
N LYS A 26 7.72 -18.19 -10.46
CA LYS A 26 8.91 -18.01 -9.61
C LYS A 26 9.26 -16.55 -9.30
N ASP A 27 8.70 -15.59 -10.03
CA ASP A 27 8.91 -14.16 -9.83
C ASP A 27 7.97 -13.59 -8.76
N LEU A 28 7.01 -14.38 -8.27
CA LEU A 28 6.05 -13.99 -7.26
C LEU A 28 6.38 -14.63 -5.90
N ASP A 29 6.09 -13.91 -4.84
CA ASP A 29 6.12 -14.37 -3.45
C ASP A 29 4.74 -14.10 -2.86
N VAL A 30 3.96 -15.18 -2.62
CA VAL A 30 2.54 -15.08 -2.29
C VAL A 30 2.30 -15.55 -0.87
N THR A 31 1.67 -14.68 -0.07
CA THR A 31 1.23 -15.00 1.29
C THR A 31 -0.29 -15.07 1.33
N GLY A 32 -0.86 -16.19 1.79
CA GLY A 32 -2.30 -16.37 1.94
C GLY A 32 -2.76 -16.08 3.36
N VAL A 33 -3.94 -15.42 3.48
CA VAL A 33 -4.60 -15.12 4.75
C VAL A 33 -6.10 -15.36 4.64
N SER A 34 -6.76 -15.64 5.78
CA SER A 34 -8.17 -16.00 5.85
C SER A 34 -9.04 -14.99 6.60
N SER A 35 -8.43 -14.07 7.35
CA SER A 35 -9.13 -13.08 8.15
C SER A 35 -8.61 -11.66 7.91
N PHE A 36 -9.42 -10.66 8.22
CA PHE A 36 -8.99 -9.25 8.17
C PHE A 36 -7.90 -8.93 9.20
N GLU A 37 -7.91 -9.61 10.35
CA GLU A 37 -6.87 -9.50 11.35
C GLU A 37 -5.52 -9.99 10.80
N ASP A 38 -5.52 -11.10 10.07
CA ASP A 38 -4.32 -11.61 9.41
C ASP A 38 -3.80 -10.66 8.34
N ILE A 39 -4.69 -9.99 7.58
CA ILE A 39 -4.28 -8.93 6.64
C ILE A 39 -3.51 -7.85 7.38
N GLN A 40 -4.08 -7.31 8.46
CA GLN A 40 -3.43 -6.26 9.26
C GLN A 40 -2.09 -6.75 9.83
N ASN A 41 -2.04 -7.98 10.35
CA ASN A 41 -0.82 -8.57 10.87
C ASN A 41 0.27 -8.72 9.79
N GLN A 42 -0.09 -9.05 8.55
CA GLN A 42 0.85 -9.17 7.44
C GLN A 42 1.29 -7.80 6.92
N LEU A 43 0.37 -6.83 6.81
CA LEU A 43 0.70 -5.45 6.41
C LEU A 43 1.61 -4.77 7.42
N ASN A 44 1.47 -5.10 8.69
CA ASN A 44 2.38 -4.65 9.74
C ASN A 44 3.79 -5.25 9.62
N LYS A 45 3.94 -6.45 9.06
CA LYS A 45 5.24 -7.16 8.95
C LYS A 45 5.98 -6.86 7.66
N SER A 46 5.29 -6.61 6.56
CA SER A 46 5.90 -6.37 5.25
C SER A 46 5.00 -5.57 4.32
N THR A 47 5.62 -4.96 3.31
CA THR A 47 4.92 -4.29 2.22
C THR A 47 4.64 -5.27 1.10
N PHE A 48 3.49 -5.13 0.43
CA PHE A 48 3.08 -5.95 -0.70
C PHE A 48 2.95 -5.09 -1.97
N ASP A 49 3.36 -5.65 -3.11
CA ASP A 49 3.20 -4.99 -4.42
C ASP A 49 1.74 -5.03 -4.89
N LEU A 50 1.02 -6.09 -4.55
CA LEU A 50 -0.38 -6.30 -4.91
C LEU A 50 -1.10 -7.03 -3.78
N ILE A 51 -2.34 -6.63 -3.50
CA ILE A 51 -3.25 -7.37 -2.62
C ILE A 51 -4.36 -7.94 -3.48
N ILE A 52 -4.64 -9.23 -3.37
CA ILE A 52 -5.76 -9.91 -4.02
C ILE A 52 -6.79 -10.21 -2.94
N MET A 53 -8.04 -9.80 -3.15
CA MET A 53 -9.11 -9.96 -2.15
C MET A 53 -10.28 -10.72 -2.74
N GLY A 54 -10.52 -11.93 -2.23
CA GLY A 54 -11.73 -12.71 -2.50
C GLY A 54 -12.92 -12.17 -1.73
N THR A 55 -14.11 -12.19 -2.36
CA THR A 55 -15.34 -11.70 -1.76
C THR A 55 -16.54 -12.48 -2.25
N ASP A 56 -17.48 -12.75 -1.34
CA ASP A 56 -18.70 -13.52 -1.62
C ASP A 56 -19.89 -12.63 -2.03
N ARG A 57 -19.86 -11.30 -1.79
CA ARG A 57 -21.03 -10.41 -2.02
C ARG A 57 -20.66 -9.02 -2.52
N LYS A 58 -21.31 -8.59 -3.62
CA LYS A 58 -20.99 -7.38 -4.38
C LYS A 58 -21.27 -6.03 -3.70
N ALA A 59 -22.42 -5.78 -3.14
CA ALA A 59 -22.85 -4.43 -2.79
C ALA A 59 -22.49 -3.98 -1.37
N TYR A 60 -22.67 -4.86 -0.40
CA TYR A 60 -22.33 -4.55 1.02
C TYR A 60 -20.84 -4.54 1.28
N PHE A 61 -20.10 -5.25 0.46
CA PHE A 61 -18.69 -5.52 0.62
C PHE A 61 -17.82 -4.34 0.15
N LEU A 62 -18.18 -3.65 -0.91
CA LEU A 62 -17.37 -2.55 -1.42
C LEU A 62 -17.26 -1.39 -0.43
N SER A 63 -18.38 -1.01 0.21
CA SER A 63 -18.37 0.04 1.24
C SER A 63 -17.57 -0.37 2.48
N SER A 64 -17.72 -1.63 2.92
CA SER A 64 -16.99 -2.18 4.05
C SER A 64 -15.50 -2.34 3.75
N ILE A 65 -15.15 -2.70 2.51
CA ILE A 65 -13.76 -2.81 2.08
C ILE A 65 -13.12 -1.44 1.86
N GLU A 66 -13.81 -0.49 1.27
CA GLU A 66 -13.29 0.87 1.15
C GLU A 66 -13.01 1.46 2.53
N GLN A 67 -13.91 1.22 3.47
CA GLN A 67 -13.71 1.58 4.87
C GLN A 67 -12.50 0.84 5.46
N PHE A 68 -12.41 -0.49 5.27
CA PHE A 68 -11.30 -1.29 5.74
C PHE A 68 -9.96 -0.87 5.11
N ILE A 69 -9.93 -0.65 3.78
CA ILE A 69 -8.74 -0.15 3.07
C ILE A 69 -8.28 1.19 3.67
N LYS A 70 -9.24 2.06 3.98
CA LYS A 70 -8.99 3.37 4.58
C LYS A 70 -8.52 3.26 6.02
N GLU A 71 -9.18 2.44 6.84
CA GLU A 71 -8.83 2.20 8.25
C GLU A 71 -7.49 1.46 8.40
N ALA A 72 -7.25 0.45 7.56
CA ALA A 72 -5.99 -0.29 7.52
C ALA A 72 -4.86 0.46 6.78
N GLN A 73 -5.17 1.64 6.25
CA GLN A 73 -4.22 2.50 5.51
C GLN A 73 -3.51 1.73 4.37
N ILE A 74 -4.27 0.89 3.66
CA ILE A 74 -3.74 0.08 2.55
C ILE A 74 -3.38 0.99 1.38
N MET A 75 -2.09 1.12 1.11
CA MET A 75 -1.55 1.93 0.03
C MET A 75 -1.24 1.10 -1.23
N SER A 76 -1.28 -0.22 -1.12
CA SER A 76 -1.05 -1.14 -2.23
C SER A 76 -2.25 -1.18 -3.18
N VAL A 77 -1.99 -1.49 -4.44
CA VAL A 77 -3.07 -1.75 -5.42
C VAL A 77 -3.82 -3.00 -5.01
N VAL A 78 -5.14 -2.97 -5.13
CA VAL A 78 -6.00 -4.12 -4.80
C VAL A 78 -6.66 -4.68 -6.05
N LEU A 79 -6.58 -6.01 -6.22
CA LEU A 79 -7.32 -6.80 -7.22
C LEU A 79 -8.42 -7.58 -6.49
N PHE A 80 -9.67 -7.22 -6.76
CA PHE A 80 -10.83 -7.90 -6.20
C PHE A 80 -11.26 -9.07 -7.07
N MET A 81 -11.47 -10.23 -6.44
CA MET A 81 -12.14 -11.38 -7.04
C MET A 81 -13.60 -11.34 -6.59
N ILE A 82 -14.50 -10.91 -7.47
CA ILE A 82 -15.93 -10.67 -7.18
C ILE A 82 -16.81 -11.73 -7.84
N GLU A 83 -17.96 -12.05 -7.25
CA GLU A 83 -18.95 -12.90 -7.91
C GLU A 83 -19.69 -12.16 -9.02
N ALA A 84 -19.91 -12.85 -10.16
CA ALA A 84 -20.70 -12.31 -11.26
C ALA A 84 -22.17 -12.10 -10.84
N GLU A 85 -22.80 -10.97 -11.20
CA GLU A 85 -24.24 -10.78 -10.99
C GLU A 85 -25.05 -11.61 -11.98
N THR A 86 -26.09 -12.27 -11.47
CA THR A 86 -27.06 -13.00 -12.28
C THR A 86 -27.99 -12.09 -13.09
N SER A 87 -28.00 -10.79 -12.84
CA SER A 87 -28.78 -9.78 -13.56
C SER A 87 -27.89 -8.89 -14.41
N GLY A 88 -27.73 -9.22 -15.66
CA GLY A 88 -27.15 -8.64 -16.86
C GLY A 88 -26.75 -7.16 -17.00
N THR A 89 -26.42 -6.47 -15.93
CA THR A 89 -25.85 -5.11 -15.97
C THR A 89 -24.45 -5.12 -15.39
N SER A 90 -23.48 -5.41 -16.26
CA SER A 90 -22.05 -5.28 -15.97
C SER A 90 -21.67 -3.79 -15.81
N SER A 91 -21.98 -3.21 -14.65
CA SER A 91 -21.57 -1.84 -14.32
C SER A 91 -20.19 -1.74 -13.65
N PHE A 92 -19.43 -2.84 -13.56
CA PHE A 92 -18.16 -2.90 -12.88
C PHE A 92 -16.92 -2.93 -13.80
N GLU A 93 -17.04 -2.56 -15.06
CA GLU A 93 -15.86 -2.33 -15.93
C GLU A 93 -15.08 -1.06 -15.57
N GLN A 94 -15.59 -0.24 -14.68
CA GLN A 94 -14.86 0.93 -14.21
C GLN A 94 -13.89 0.53 -13.09
N SER A 95 -12.69 0.09 -13.48
CA SER A 95 -11.53 0.19 -12.61
C SER A 95 -11.42 1.64 -12.14
N THR A 96 -11.69 1.88 -10.87
CA THR A 96 -11.24 3.14 -10.27
C THR A 96 -9.73 3.20 -10.42
N GLU A 97 -9.11 4.37 -10.47
CA GLU A 97 -7.66 4.52 -10.69
C GLU A 97 -6.76 3.67 -9.76
N LYS A 98 -7.34 3.09 -8.71
CA LYS A 98 -6.63 2.33 -7.66
C LYS A 98 -7.02 0.85 -7.51
N HIS A 99 -8.13 0.40 -8.12
CA HIS A 99 -8.64 -0.95 -7.89
C HIS A 99 -8.93 -1.68 -9.20
N TYR A 100 -8.61 -2.96 -9.23
CA TYR A 100 -8.86 -3.85 -10.35
C TYR A 100 -9.84 -4.94 -9.91
N PHE A 101 -10.60 -5.47 -10.87
CA PHE A 101 -11.62 -6.49 -10.61
C PHE A 101 -11.45 -7.67 -11.55
N ILE A 102 -11.76 -8.87 -11.05
CA ILE A 102 -11.94 -10.10 -11.85
C ILE A 102 -13.17 -10.80 -11.34
N GLU A 103 -14.06 -11.23 -12.27
CA GLU A 103 -15.32 -11.90 -11.92
C GLU A 103 -15.11 -13.41 -11.78
N LYS A 104 -15.67 -13.99 -10.71
CA LYS A 104 -15.81 -15.43 -10.52
C LYS A 104 -17.08 -15.93 -11.28
N PRO A 105 -17.05 -17.15 -11.92
CA PRO A 105 -15.89 -18.04 -12.02
C PRO A 105 -14.89 -17.61 -13.10
N PHE A 106 -13.60 -17.75 -12.83
CA PHE A 106 -12.54 -17.45 -13.78
C PHE A 106 -11.61 -18.66 -13.99
N ARG A 107 -10.94 -18.70 -15.15
CA ARG A 107 -9.84 -19.63 -15.38
C ARG A 107 -8.57 -19.10 -14.73
N ILE A 108 -7.75 -19.97 -14.15
CA ILE A 108 -6.49 -19.58 -13.51
C ILE A 108 -5.56 -18.77 -14.44
N GLN A 109 -5.55 -19.11 -15.72
CA GLN A 109 -4.77 -18.36 -16.73
C GLN A 109 -5.24 -16.90 -16.84
N HIS A 110 -6.55 -16.65 -16.69
CA HIS A 110 -7.09 -15.29 -16.70
C HIS A 110 -6.67 -14.51 -15.45
N LEU A 111 -6.71 -15.13 -14.27
CA LEU A 111 -6.23 -14.53 -13.03
C LEU A 111 -4.72 -14.19 -13.14
N ASN A 112 -3.90 -15.16 -13.59
CA ASN A 112 -2.46 -14.95 -13.75
C ASN A 112 -2.14 -13.84 -14.75
N LYS A 113 -2.88 -13.76 -15.87
CA LYS A 113 -2.78 -12.66 -16.83
C LYS A 113 -3.18 -11.32 -16.18
N LYS A 114 -4.26 -11.29 -15.39
CA LYS A 114 -4.70 -10.08 -14.69
C LYS A 114 -3.67 -9.63 -13.66
N ILE A 115 -3.10 -10.54 -12.88
CA ILE A 115 -2.00 -10.27 -11.94
C ILE A 115 -0.81 -9.65 -12.68
N SER A 116 -0.33 -10.31 -13.76
CA SER A 116 0.82 -9.83 -14.53
C SER A 116 0.57 -8.47 -15.16
N THR A 117 -0.60 -8.24 -15.75
CA THR A 117 -0.95 -6.95 -16.35
C THR A 117 -1.12 -5.85 -15.29
N THR A 118 -1.65 -6.19 -14.12
CA THR A 118 -1.78 -5.24 -13.00
C THR A 118 -0.40 -4.87 -12.46
N LEU A 119 0.47 -5.85 -12.23
CA LEU A 119 1.85 -5.60 -11.79
C LEU A 119 2.65 -4.82 -12.84
N ALA A 120 2.47 -5.10 -14.13
CA ALA A 120 3.09 -4.34 -15.21
C ALA A 120 2.56 -2.89 -15.25
N LYS A 121 1.25 -2.70 -15.08
CA LYS A 121 0.66 -1.35 -14.95
C LYS A 121 1.20 -0.63 -13.73
N ILE A 122 1.30 -1.27 -12.56
CA ILE A 122 1.92 -0.71 -11.36
C ILE A 122 3.38 -0.32 -11.65
N SER A 123 4.10 -1.11 -12.45
CA SER A 123 5.48 -0.81 -12.83
C SER A 123 5.59 0.27 -13.93
N ASN A 124 4.60 0.37 -14.82
CA ASN A 124 4.60 1.24 -15.98
C ASN A 124 3.65 2.45 -15.84
N SER A 125 2.59 2.34 -15.01
CA SER A 125 1.76 3.49 -14.73
C SER A 125 2.57 4.45 -13.86
N ASN A 126 2.45 5.72 -14.19
CA ASN A 126 2.79 6.81 -13.28
C ASN A 126 2.04 6.54 -11.98
N GLU A 127 2.67 5.81 -11.11
CA GLU A 127 2.37 5.31 -9.78
C GLU A 127 1.44 6.24 -9.02
N VAL A 128 0.73 5.71 -8.06
CA VAL A 128 0.17 6.52 -6.99
C VAL A 128 1.28 7.46 -6.51
N THR A 129 1.22 8.67 -7.01
CA THR A 129 2.19 9.71 -6.66
C THR A 129 1.53 10.65 -5.68
N TYR A 130 2.30 11.15 -4.75
CA TYR A 130 1.83 12.13 -3.80
C TYR A 130 2.56 13.43 -4.01
N LYS A 131 1.82 14.53 -4.08
CA LYS A 131 2.43 15.86 -4.04
C LYS A 131 2.71 16.25 -2.59
N ILE A 132 3.94 16.59 -2.31
CA ILE A 132 4.43 17.07 -1.00
C ILE A 132 5.13 18.40 -1.26
N GLY A 133 4.39 19.51 -1.18
CA GLY A 133 4.91 20.80 -1.57
C GLY A 133 5.43 20.79 -3.02
N PRO A 134 6.69 21.16 -3.27
CA PRO A 134 7.27 21.17 -4.62
C PRO A 134 7.70 19.79 -5.12
N PHE A 135 7.51 18.73 -4.32
CA PHE A 135 7.96 17.38 -4.64
C PHE A 135 6.82 16.49 -5.10
N THR A 136 7.13 15.57 -6.01
CA THR A 136 6.29 14.41 -6.32
C THR A 136 6.94 13.17 -5.74
N PHE A 137 6.28 12.51 -4.82
CA PHE A 137 6.73 11.28 -4.19
C PHE A 137 6.22 10.05 -4.94
N PHE A 138 7.11 9.13 -5.27
CA PHE A 138 6.88 7.87 -5.97
C PHE A 138 7.22 6.70 -5.04
N PRO A 139 6.27 6.22 -4.21
CA PRO A 139 6.54 5.20 -3.20
C PRO A 139 7.15 3.91 -3.73
N LEU A 140 6.63 3.42 -4.87
CA LEU A 140 7.10 2.15 -5.46
C LEU A 140 8.52 2.25 -6.02
N LYS A 141 8.90 3.41 -6.54
CA LYS A 141 10.27 3.68 -7.01
C LYS A 141 11.21 4.11 -5.88
N LYS A 142 10.65 4.36 -4.69
CA LYS A 142 11.39 4.88 -3.53
C LYS A 142 12.14 6.17 -3.86
N VAL A 143 11.48 7.08 -4.59
CA VAL A 143 12.07 8.36 -4.99
C VAL A 143 11.12 9.52 -4.75
N ILE A 144 11.69 10.68 -4.56
CA ILE A 144 11.02 11.97 -4.66
C ILE A 144 11.64 12.75 -5.81
N ILE A 145 10.82 13.47 -6.55
CA ILE A 145 11.24 14.30 -7.66
C ILE A 145 10.77 15.74 -7.41
N LEU A 146 11.72 16.66 -7.39
CA LEU A 146 11.44 18.10 -7.33
C LEU A 146 10.91 18.59 -8.69
N ASN A 147 10.19 19.70 -8.71
CA ASN A 147 9.63 20.29 -9.94
C ASN A 147 10.69 20.57 -11.02
N ASP A 148 11.95 20.79 -10.66
CA ASP A 148 13.10 20.96 -11.55
C ASP A 148 13.67 19.64 -12.10
N LYS A 149 12.98 18.51 -11.83
CA LYS A 149 13.37 17.12 -12.15
C LYS A 149 14.55 16.57 -11.34
N THR A 150 15.02 17.26 -10.31
CA THR A 150 16.00 16.70 -9.38
C THR A 150 15.40 15.49 -8.67
N ARG A 151 16.07 14.34 -8.80
CA ARG A 151 15.68 13.06 -8.21
C ARG A 151 16.45 12.80 -6.92
N THR A 152 15.74 12.37 -5.89
CA THR A 152 16.33 11.95 -4.61
C THR A 152 15.79 10.57 -4.24
N ASP A 153 16.68 9.61 -3.99
CA ASP A 153 16.31 8.25 -3.58
C ASP A 153 15.99 8.19 -2.08
N LEU A 154 15.03 7.33 -1.74
CA LEU A 154 14.57 7.09 -0.38
C LEU A 154 14.89 5.66 0.06
N THR A 155 15.16 5.50 1.34
CA THR A 155 15.23 4.18 1.99
C THR A 155 13.81 3.63 2.25
N ASP A 156 13.69 2.31 2.51
CA ASP A 156 12.40 1.68 2.83
C ASP A 156 11.71 2.37 4.01
N LYS A 157 12.45 2.67 5.07
CA LYS A 157 11.92 3.33 6.27
C LYS A 157 11.47 4.77 6.01
N GLU A 158 12.18 5.50 5.15
CA GLU A 158 11.77 6.85 4.73
C GLU A 158 10.49 6.81 3.90
N VAL A 159 10.33 5.82 3.02
CA VAL A 159 9.10 5.57 2.27
C VAL A 159 7.94 5.26 3.21
N ASP A 160 8.14 4.36 4.18
CA ASP A 160 7.10 3.95 5.13
C ASP A 160 6.65 5.11 6.03
N ILE A 161 7.59 5.94 6.49
CA ILE A 161 7.29 7.16 7.25
C ILE A 161 6.45 8.13 6.41
N LEU A 162 6.86 8.42 5.17
CA LEU A 162 6.12 9.32 4.30
C LEU A 162 4.71 8.79 4.00
N LYS A 163 4.56 7.50 3.73
CA LYS A 163 3.24 6.86 3.55
C LYS A 163 2.37 7.05 4.78
N CYS A 164 2.89 6.79 5.97
CA CYS A 164 2.17 6.93 7.22
C CYS A 164 1.69 8.38 7.44
N LEU A 165 2.57 9.36 7.26
CA LEU A 165 2.24 10.78 7.42
C LEU A 165 1.21 11.24 6.38
N ILE A 166 1.36 10.85 5.11
CA ILE A 166 0.45 11.22 4.02
C ILE A 166 -0.93 10.61 4.23
N SER A 167 -1.00 9.34 4.66
CA SER A 167 -2.29 8.67 4.89
C SER A 167 -3.09 9.26 6.04
N SER A 168 -2.43 9.88 7.00
CA SER A 168 -3.07 10.59 8.12
C SER A 168 -3.55 12.00 7.74
N GLY A 169 -3.21 12.48 6.54
CA GLY A 169 -3.58 13.82 6.08
C GLY A 169 -3.00 14.92 6.97
N GLU A 170 -3.88 15.80 7.48
CA GLU A 170 -3.49 16.89 8.39
C GLU A 170 -3.44 16.47 9.86
N GLU A 171 -3.90 15.25 10.17
CA GLU A 171 -3.85 14.74 11.54
C GLU A 171 -2.41 14.46 11.97
N ALA A 172 -2.09 14.88 13.20
CA ALA A 172 -0.79 14.60 13.79
C ALA A 172 -0.66 13.12 14.14
N VAL A 173 0.40 12.48 13.69
CA VAL A 173 0.72 11.09 13.99
C VAL A 173 1.67 11.04 15.17
N ASP A 174 1.26 10.36 16.23
CA ASP A 174 2.10 10.17 17.41
C ASP A 174 3.35 9.37 17.10
N ARG A 175 4.42 9.64 17.85
CA ARG A 175 5.67 8.91 17.80
C ARG A 175 5.48 7.41 17.93
N ASP A 176 4.69 6.96 18.91
CA ASP A 176 4.45 5.53 19.15
C ASP A 176 3.68 4.88 18.01
N LYS A 177 2.74 5.60 17.42
CA LYS A 177 2.01 5.15 16.23
C LYS A 177 2.97 4.99 15.04
N LEU A 178 3.88 5.95 14.79
CA LEU A 178 4.90 5.85 13.74
C LEU A 178 5.86 4.69 13.98
N LEU A 179 6.37 4.54 15.21
CA LEU A 179 7.26 3.43 15.56
C LEU A 179 6.57 2.08 15.37
N LYS A 180 5.32 1.97 15.81
CA LYS A 180 4.52 0.75 15.64
C LYS A 180 4.26 0.43 14.17
N GLN A 181 3.91 1.40 13.35
CA GLN A 181 3.58 1.19 11.94
C GLN A 181 4.81 0.94 11.05
N VAL A 182 5.93 1.61 11.33
CA VAL A 182 7.11 1.55 10.49
C VAL A 182 8.11 0.47 10.93
N TRP A 183 8.19 0.17 12.24
CA TRP A 183 9.14 -0.81 12.80
C TRP A 183 8.50 -2.00 13.51
N ASN A 184 7.16 -2.10 13.54
CA ASN A 184 6.47 -3.21 14.19
C ASN A 184 6.78 -3.38 15.69
N TYR A 185 7.06 -2.29 16.36
CA TYR A 185 7.37 -2.19 17.77
C TYR A 185 8.03 -3.46 18.37
N SER A 186 9.27 -3.72 18.03
CA SER A 186 10.13 -4.51 18.90
C SER A 186 10.71 -3.54 19.94
N SER A 187 10.76 -3.94 21.20
CA SER A 187 11.26 -3.17 22.35
C SER A 187 12.69 -2.61 22.16
N ASP A 188 13.37 -3.02 21.10
CA ASP A 188 14.76 -2.67 20.79
C ASP A 188 14.90 -1.46 19.86
N VAL A 189 13.80 -0.93 19.29
CA VAL A 189 13.86 0.28 18.46
C VAL A 189 13.75 1.50 19.35
N THR A 190 14.87 2.17 19.55
CA THR A 190 14.94 3.40 20.35
C THR A 190 14.29 4.57 19.61
N THR A 191 13.77 5.53 20.37
CA THR A 191 13.21 6.79 19.84
C THR A 191 14.18 7.55 18.94
N HIS A 192 15.49 7.41 19.16
CA HIS A 192 16.54 7.98 18.33
C HIS A 192 16.52 7.47 16.88
N THR A 193 16.01 6.25 16.63
CA THR A 193 15.93 5.71 15.27
C THR A 193 14.94 6.50 14.42
N LEU A 194 13.74 6.77 14.93
CA LEU A 194 12.73 7.57 14.23
C LEU A 194 13.24 8.99 13.97
N GLU A 195 13.80 9.64 14.97
CA GLU A 195 14.33 11.00 14.85
C GLU A 195 15.41 11.11 13.79
N THR A 196 16.30 10.12 13.72
CA THR A 196 17.33 10.05 12.67
C THR A 196 16.72 9.98 11.26
N HIS A 197 15.67 9.17 11.07
CA HIS A 197 14.99 9.07 9.77
C HIS A 197 14.20 10.34 9.43
N ILE A 198 13.53 10.94 10.39
CA ILE A 198 12.85 12.25 10.21
C ILE A 198 13.86 13.33 9.83
N TYR A 199 15.01 13.38 10.51
CA TYR A 199 16.07 14.33 10.17
C TYR A 199 16.59 14.12 8.74
N ARG A 200 16.84 12.87 8.33
CA ARG A 200 17.26 12.55 6.96
C ARG A 200 16.19 12.92 5.92
N LEU A 201 14.92 12.68 6.23
CA LEU A 201 13.83 13.11 5.37
C LEU A 201 13.77 14.63 5.24
N ARG A 202 13.96 15.38 6.33
CA ARG A 202 14.04 16.83 6.27
C ARG A 202 15.22 17.31 5.42
N GLN A 203 16.39 16.68 5.54
CA GLN A 203 17.52 16.98 4.67
C GLN A 203 17.21 16.79 3.18
N LYS A 204 16.29 15.91 2.83
CA LYS A 204 15.89 15.60 1.45
C LYS A 204 14.73 16.46 0.94
N LEU A 205 13.86 16.93 1.83
CA LEU A 205 12.59 17.59 1.49
C LEU A 205 12.54 19.07 1.86
N GLU A 206 13.29 19.50 2.85
CA GLU A 206 13.23 20.89 3.33
C GLU A 206 14.35 21.73 2.70
N THR A 207 14.04 22.99 2.44
CA THR A 207 15.08 23.96 2.03
C THR A 207 16.06 24.22 3.18
N ASP A 208 15.53 24.27 4.42
CA ASP A 208 16.31 24.35 5.66
C ASP A 208 15.78 23.30 6.64
N PRO A 209 16.52 22.22 6.90
CA PRO A 209 16.12 21.17 7.83
C PRO A 209 15.91 21.63 9.27
N SER A 210 16.51 22.77 9.67
CA SER A 210 16.38 23.33 11.02
C SER A 210 15.09 24.14 11.20
N ILE A 211 14.48 24.58 10.08
CA ILE A 211 13.20 25.30 10.04
C ILE A 211 12.21 24.54 9.13
N PRO A 212 11.77 23.33 9.55
CA PRO A 212 10.97 22.47 8.69
C PRO A 212 9.59 23.04 8.41
N ARG A 213 9.18 23.02 7.14
CA ARG A 213 7.87 23.49 6.67
C ARG A 213 6.96 22.39 6.17
N LEU A 214 7.54 21.27 5.70
CA LEU A 214 6.82 20.12 5.17
C LEU A 214 6.59 19.05 6.24
N ILE A 215 7.66 18.63 6.94
CA ILE A 215 7.57 17.65 8.02
C ILE A 215 7.67 18.37 9.36
N ILE A 216 6.52 18.65 9.97
CA ILE A 216 6.44 19.42 11.21
C ILE A 216 6.35 18.47 12.41
N SER A 217 7.09 18.80 13.46
CA SER A 217 6.98 18.11 14.77
C SER A 217 6.40 19.07 15.80
N LYS A 218 5.38 18.61 16.55
CA LYS A 218 4.78 19.37 17.64
C LYS A 218 4.32 18.41 18.75
N GLY A 219 4.80 18.62 19.97
CA GLY A 219 4.36 17.84 21.12
C GLY A 219 4.63 16.34 21.03
N GLY A 220 5.68 15.90 20.32
CA GLY A 220 6.00 14.48 20.14
C GLY A 220 5.27 13.81 18.96
N SER A 221 4.42 14.53 18.26
CA SER A 221 3.71 14.06 17.07
C SER A 221 4.26 14.72 15.80
N PHE A 222 4.04 14.09 14.64
CA PHE A 222 4.52 14.52 13.33
C PHE A 222 3.36 14.69 12.37
N THR A 223 3.44 15.72 11.51
CA THR A 223 2.51 15.94 10.40
C THR A 223 3.27 16.23 9.12
N ILE A 224 2.65 15.94 7.98
CA ILE A 224 3.12 16.39 6.69
C ILE A 224 2.14 17.43 6.14
N ARG A 225 2.64 18.57 5.68
CA ARG A 225 1.82 19.59 5.02
C ARG A 225 1.89 19.41 3.52
N SER A 226 0.73 19.22 2.89
CA SER A 226 0.55 19.48 1.46
C SER A 226 0.37 20.99 1.31
N ILE A 227 1.36 21.67 0.74
CA ILE A 227 1.28 23.11 0.43
C ILE A 227 0.64 23.25 -0.95
#